data_e32a6dabaea761cb0f4dd5b6bb00469e
#
_entry.id   e32a6dabaea761cb0f4dd5b6bb00469e
#
_cell.length_a   1.000
_cell.length_b   1.000
_cell.length_c   1.000
_cell.angle_alpha   90.00
_cell.angle_beta   90.00
_cell.angle_gamma   90.00
#
_symmetry.space_group_name_H-M   'P 1'
#
loop_
_entity.id
_entity.type
_entity.pdbx_description
1 polymer ?
#
loop_
_entity_poly.entity_id
_entity_poly.type
_entity_poly.pdbx_seq_one_letter_code
_entity_poly.pdbx_strand_id
1 'polypeptide(L)'
;GHCYTFEPLLAAWKNTLADDVVFKGSPAMWNSTMEIHAKVFYTAQVLGVSEKLNPVIFRAINQDRRPLTAQSDIAALFESSGVQRGDFLDAFNSFGVGSQVRQASSRARSAKITGTPEIVINGKYRISTRKAGNQSNMLKIADYLIEKERRSAGS
;
A
#
# COMPACT_ATOMS: atom_id res chain seq x y z
N GLY A 1 -9.48 -8.32 -1.78
CA GLY A 1 -9.12 -9.69 -1.73
C GLY A 1 -7.82 -10.02 -1.04
N HIS A 2 -6.85 -10.47 -1.82
CA HIS A 2 -5.59 -11.03 -1.29
C HIS A 2 -4.79 -10.03 -0.42
N CYS A 3 -4.78 -8.76 -0.76
CA CYS A 3 -4.11 -7.74 0.07
C CYS A 3 -4.80 -7.58 1.42
N TYR A 4 -6.12 -7.64 1.46
CA TYR A 4 -6.89 -7.53 2.70
C TYR A 4 -6.54 -8.67 3.66
N THR A 5 -6.45 -9.91 3.15
CA THR A 5 -6.09 -11.08 3.97
C THR A 5 -4.62 -11.07 4.41
N PHE A 6 -3.76 -10.38 3.64
CA PHE A 6 -2.34 -10.24 3.94
C PHE A 6 -2.05 -9.19 5.02
N GLU A 7 -2.91 -8.20 5.18
CA GLU A 7 -2.68 -7.05 6.06
C GLU A 7 -2.34 -7.41 7.51
N PRO A 8 -3.07 -8.32 8.19
CA PRO A 8 -2.72 -8.70 9.57
C PRO A 8 -1.34 -9.36 9.68
N LEU A 9 -0.99 -10.22 8.73
CA LEU A 9 0.33 -10.86 8.69
C LEU A 9 1.44 -9.84 8.48
N LEU A 10 1.21 -8.90 7.56
CA LEU A 10 2.14 -7.84 7.24
C LEU A 10 2.36 -6.90 8.43
N ALA A 11 1.29 -6.51 9.10
CA ALA A 11 1.37 -5.63 10.28
C ALA A 11 2.20 -6.27 11.40
N ALA A 12 1.97 -7.55 11.68
CA ALA A 12 2.76 -8.29 12.67
C ALA A 12 4.23 -8.40 12.26
N TRP A 13 4.49 -8.69 10.99
CA TRP A 13 5.85 -8.82 10.46
C TRP A 13 6.63 -7.50 10.50
N LYS A 14 5.98 -6.38 10.18
CA LYS A 14 6.60 -5.04 10.24
C LYS A 14 7.22 -4.75 11.61
N ASN A 15 6.58 -5.19 12.68
CA ASN A 15 7.06 -4.99 14.05
C ASN A 15 8.32 -5.80 14.36
N THR A 16 8.67 -6.79 13.54
CA THR A 16 9.88 -7.61 13.70
C THR A 16 11.08 -7.07 12.94
N LEU A 17 10.89 -6.04 12.11
CA LEU A 17 11.97 -5.51 11.27
C LEU A 17 13.00 -4.73 12.10
N ALA A 18 14.29 -4.90 11.74
CA ALA A 18 15.35 -4.14 12.35
C ALA A 18 15.29 -2.66 11.96
N ASP A 19 15.93 -1.80 12.76
CA ASP A 19 15.87 -0.35 12.59
C ASP A 19 16.47 0.15 11.26
N ASP A 20 17.37 -0.62 10.66
CA ASP A 20 17.99 -0.30 9.37
C ASP A 20 17.12 -0.67 8.15
N VAL A 21 15.95 -1.26 8.39
CA VAL A 21 15.00 -1.64 7.33
C VAL A 21 13.92 -0.60 7.22
N VAL A 22 13.77 -0.03 6.01
CA VAL A 22 12.70 0.93 5.71
C VAL A 22 11.58 0.20 4.96
N PHE A 23 10.40 0.19 5.56
CA PHE A 23 9.20 -0.37 4.94
C PHE A 23 8.34 0.72 4.32
N LYS A 24 7.94 0.52 3.06
CA LYS A 24 7.02 1.41 2.36
C LYS A 24 5.91 0.61 1.69
N GLY A 25 4.66 0.96 2.00
CA GLY A 25 3.51 0.50 1.24
C GLY A 25 3.40 1.29 -0.06
N SER A 26 3.11 0.60 -1.16
CA SER A 26 2.91 1.25 -2.46
C SER A 26 1.71 0.62 -3.16
N PRO A 27 0.70 1.43 -3.52
CA PRO A 27 -0.45 0.92 -4.25
C PRO A 27 -0.04 0.43 -5.64
N ALA A 28 -0.60 -0.72 -6.05
CA ALA A 28 -0.50 -1.17 -7.42
C ALA A 28 -1.61 -0.54 -8.27
N MET A 29 -1.32 -0.25 -9.52
CA MET A 29 -2.24 0.44 -10.41
C MET A 29 -2.17 -0.14 -11.81
N TRP A 30 -3.26 -0.80 -12.24
CA TRP A 30 -3.39 -1.32 -13.61
C TRP A 30 -4.57 -0.74 -14.38
N ASN A 31 -5.45 0.00 -13.70
CA ASN A 31 -6.63 0.62 -14.30
C ASN A 31 -7.00 1.90 -13.55
N SER A 32 -7.95 2.65 -14.07
CA SER A 32 -8.39 3.92 -13.50
C SER A 32 -8.97 3.78 -12.08
N THR A 33 -9.66 2.69 -11.80
CA THR A 33 -10.21 2.42 -10.46
C THR A 33 -9.08 2.27 -9.44
N MET A 34 -8.05 1.49 -9.78
CA MET A 34 -6.88 1.31 -8.90
C MET A 34 -6.10 2.60 -8.72
N GLU A 35 -6.05 3.47 -9.73
CA GLU A 35 -5.44 4.79 -9.64
C GLU A 35 -6.19 5.67 -8.64
N ILE A 36 -7.52 5.67 -8.68
CA ILE A 36 -8.35 6.40 -7.70
C ILE A 36 -8.11 5.85 -6.29
N HIS A 37 -8.06 4.53 -6.12
CA HIS A 37 -7.78 3.92 -4.82
C HIS A 37 -6.38 4.25 -4.30
N ALA A 38 -5.39 4.34 -5.17
CA ALA A 38 -4.05 4.82 -4.81
C ALA A 38 -4.09 6.27 -4.32
N LYS A 39 -4.88 7.11 -4.98
CA LYS A 39 -5.09 8.50 -4.59
C LYS A 39 -5.74 8.60 -3.21
N VAL A 40 -6.73 7.75 -2.92
CA VAL A 40 -7.35 7.63 -1.58
C VAL A 40 -6.31 7.28 -0.53
N PHE A 41 -5.47 6.28 -0.80
CA PHE A 41 -4.39 5.85 0.09
C PHE A 41 -3.43 6.99 0.44
N TYR A 42 -2.93 7.70 -0.56
CA TYR A 42 -2.00 8.82 -0.33
C TYR A 42 -2.67 10.03 0.33
N THR A 43 -3.95 10.27 0.06
CA THR A 43 -4.71 11.31 0.74
C THR A 43 -4.81 11.02 2.24
N ALA A 44 -5.12 9.79 2.62
CA ALA A 44 -5.15 9.37 4.01
C ALA A 44 -3.79 9.54 4.69
N GLN A 45 -2.72 9.23 3.96
CA GLN A 45 -1.35 9.37 4.46
C GLN A 45 -0.98 10.83 4.70
N VAL A 46 -1.27 11.71 3.75
CA VAL A 46 -1.00 13.16 3.86
C VAL A 46 -1.78 13.78 5.02
N LEU A 47 -3.02 13.36 5.23
CA LEU A 47 -3.87 13.84 6.32
C LEU A 47 -3.55 13.19 7.68
N GLY A 48 -2.62 12.22 7.72
CA GLY A 48 -2.22 11.57 8.96
C GLY A 48 -3.26 10.62 9.55
N VAL A 49 -4.20 10.14 8.73
CA VAL A 49 -5.32 9.27 9.17
C VAL A 49 -5.24 7.84 8.63
N SER A 50 -4.10 7.45 8.05
CA SER A 50 -3.93 6.13 7.43
C SER A 50 -4.21 4.97 8.38
N GLU A 51 -3.69 5.00 9.60
CA GLU A 51 -3.88 3.91 10.57
C GLU A 51 -5.36 3.69 10.89
N LYS A 52 -6.09 4.78 11.05
CA LYS A 52 -7.52 4.75 11.35
C LYS A 52 -8.35 4.38 10.12
N LEU A 53 -7.99 4.92 8.96
CA LEU A 53 -8.83 4.88 7.77
C LEU A 53 -8.56 3.68 6.86
N ASN A 54 -7.32 3.20 6.77
CA ASN A 54 -6.99 2.08 5.89
C ASN A 54 -7.83 0.82 6.15
N PRO A 55 -8.04 0.38 7.40
CA PRO A 55 -8.92 -0.76 7.65
C PRO A 55 -10.36 -0.53 7.19
N VAL A 56 -10.85 0.70 7.33
CA VAL A 56 -12.22 1.08 6.90
C VAL A 56 -12.33 1.05 5.39
N ILE A 57 -11.32 1.59 4.68
CA ILE A 57 -11.25 1.57 3.22
C ILE A 57 -11.20 0.13 2.69
N PHE A 58 -10.33 -0.71 3.26
CA PHE A 58 -10.21 -2.11 2.86
C PHE A 58 -11.52 -2.88 3.08
N ARG A 59 -12.19 -2.64 4.19
CA ARG A 59 -13.50 -3.23 4.47
C ARG A 59 -14.52 -2.79 3.42
N ALA A 60 -14.62 -1.48 3.19
CA ALA A 60 -15.58 -0.92 2.24
C ALA A 60 -15.42 -1.54 0.84
N ILE A 61 -14.19 -1.69 0.37
CA ILE A 61 -13.92 -2.25 -0.96
C ILE A 61 -14.11 -3.77 -0.98
N ASN A 62 -13.59 -4.50 0.00
CA ASN A 62 -13.48 -5.95 -0.06
C ASN A 62 -14.65 -6.70 0.55
N GLN A 63 -15.28 -6.17 1.61
CA GLN A 63 -16.42 -6.80 2.28
C GLN A 63 -17.74 -6.19 1.80
N ASP A 64 -17.84 -4.87 1.85
CA ASP A 64 -19.08 -4.16 1.48
C ASP A 64 -19.19 -3.98 -0.04
N ARG A 65 -18.16 -4.34 -0.79
CA ARG A 65 -18.07 -4.26 -2.25
C ARG A 65 -18.42 -2.87 -2.81
N ARG A 66 -18.08 -1.83 -2.04
CA ARG A 66 -18.26 -0.44 -2.49
C ARG A 66 -17.19 -0.10 -3.51
N PRO A 67 -17.53 0.49 -4.65
CA PRO A 67 -16.54 0.84 -5.68
C PRO A 67 -15.57 1.94 -5.23
N LEU A 68 -16.01 2.87 -4.37
CA LEU A 68 -15.23 4.03 -3.90
C LEU A 68 -14.49 4.74 -5.04
N THR A 69 -15.21 5.04 -6.11
CA THR A 69 -14.67 5.74 -7.28
C THR A 69 -15.17 7.17 -7.40
N ALA A 70 -16.34 7.46 -6.81
CA ALA A 70 -16.91 8.81 -6.80
C ALA A 70 -16.29 9.63 -5.65
N GLN A 71 -15.85 10.83 -5.97
CA GLN A 71 -15.21 11.73 -4.99
C GLN A 71 -16.12 12.03 -3.79
N SER A 72 -17.42 12.14 -4.01
CA SER A 72 -18.41 12.37 -2.94
C SER A 72 -18.48 11.21 -1.94
N ASP A 73 -18.42 9.97 -2.42
CA ASP A 73 -18.45 8.78 -1.56
C ASP A 73 -17.17 8.65 -0.75
N ILE A 74 -16.04 8.96 -1.37
CA ILE A 74 -14.74 8.97 -0.72
C ILE A 74 -14.70 10.07 0.35
N ALA A 75 -15.19 11.28 0.03
CA ALA A 75 -15.29 12.39 0.97
C ALA A 75 -16.12 12.00 2.21
N ALA A 76 -17.27 11.35 2.00
CA ALA A 76 -18.13 10.91 3.10
C ALA A 76 -17.41 9.90 4.01
N LEU A 77 -16.59 9.02 3.45
CA LEU A 77 -15.80 8.06 4.22
C LEU A 77 -14.78 8.77 5.11
N PHE A 78 -14.08 9.78 4.56
CA PHE A 78 -13.13 10.59 5.35
C PHE A 78 -13.84 11.40 6.44
N GLU A 79 -14.99 11.98 6.14
CA GLU A 79 -15.80 12.70 7.12
C GLU A 79 -16.22 11.81 8.29
N SER A 80 -16.57 10.55 8.02
CA SER A 80 -16.92 9.58 9.07
C SER A 80 -15.75 9.29 10.02
N SER A 81 -14.53 9.59 9.61
CA SER A 81 -13.31 9.43 10.41
C SER A 81 -12.83 10.72 11.05
N GLY A 82 -13.62 11.80 10.96
CA GLY A 82 -13.32 13.07 11.59
C GLY A 82 -12.56 14.08 10.71
N VAL A 83 -12.37 13.78 9.43
CA VAL A 83 -11.74 14.71 8.47
C VAL A 83 -12.80 15.64 7.90
N GLN A 84 -12.54 16.96 7.94
CA GLN A 84 -13.44 17.92 7.32
C GLN A 84 -13.40 17.78 5.78
N ARG A 85 -14.55 18.00 5.15
CA ARG A 85 -14.68 17.87 3.69
C ARG A 85 -13.71 18.76 2.93
N GLY A 86 -13.52 20.01 3.38
CA GLY A 86 -12.58 20.95 2.77
C GLY A 86 -11.14 20.46 2.81
N ASP A 87 -10.70 19.95 3.97
CA ASP A 87 -9.37 19.38 4.13
C ASP A 87 -9.16 18.15 3.24
N PHE A 88 -10.18 17.29 3.15
CA PHE A 88 -10.15 16.15 2.23
C PHE A 88 -10.00 16.60 0.78
N LEU A 89 -10.83 17.54 0.32
CA LEU A 89 -10.81 18.00 -1.07
C LEU A 89 -9.47 18.63 -1.43
N ASP A 90 -8.91 19.46 -0.55
CA ASP A 90 -7.61 20.10 -0.76
C ASP A 90 -6.49 19.06 -0.89
N ALA A 91 -6.47 18.07 0.00
CA ALA A 91 -5.47 17.01 -0.04
C ALA A 91 -5.64 16.09 -1.26
N PHE A 92 -6.87 15.64 -1.52
CA PHE A 92 -7.18 14.72 -2.61
C PHE A 92 -6.86 15.30 -3.99
N ASN A 93 -7.03 16.60 -4.17
CA ASN A 93 -6.75 17.31 -5.43
C ASN A 93 -5.38 18.00 -5.42
N SER A 94 -4.55 17.76 -4.41
CA SER A 94 -3.24 18.41 -4.30
C SER A 94 -2.23 17.87 -5.32
N PHE A 95 -1.29 18.72 -5.68
CA PHE A 95 -0.14 18.33 -6.50
C PHE A 95 0.68 17.23 -5.81
N GLY A 96 0.84 17.30 -4.48
CA GLY A 96 1.61 16.34 -3.70
C GLY A 96 1.05 14.93 -3.80
N VAL A 97 -0.26 14.76 -3.61
CA VAL A 97 -0.94 13.46 -3.76
C VAL A 97 -0.81 12.95 -5.20
N GLY A 98 -1.06 13.82 -6.19
CA GLY A 98 -0.89 13.45 -7.59
C GLY A 98 0.52 13.00 -7.94
N SER A 99 1.53 13.66 -7.38
CA SER A 99 2.93 13.29 -7.56
C SER A 99 3.24 11.91 -6.96
N GLN A 100 2.74 11.63 -5.76
CA GLN A 100 2.91 10.33 -5.11
C GLN A 100 2.28 9.19 -5.92
N VAL A 101 1.10 9.42 -6.48
CA VAL A 101 0.43 8.46 -7.38
C VAL A 101 1.29 8.16 -8.61
N ARG A 102 1.83 9.18 -9.25
CA ARG A 102 2.72 9.00 -10.41
C ARG A 102 4.00 8.26 -10.04
N GLN A 103 4.60 8.57 -8.90
CA GLN A 103 5.80 7.88 -8.42
C GLN A 103 5.52 6.41 -8.12
N ALA A 104 4.38 6.09 -7.51
CA ALA A 104 3.97 4.71 -7.24
C ALA A 104 3.76 3.94 -8.54
N SER A 105 3.15 4.55 -9.55
CA SER A 105 2.99 3.94 -10.88
C SER A 105 4.34 3.64 -11.52
N SER A 106 5.29 4.57 -11.43
CA SER A 106 6.64 4.39 -11.94
C SER A 106 7.37 3.25 -11.22
N ARG A 107 7.29 3.19 -9.88
CA ARG A 107 7.89 2.09 -9.10
C ARG A 107 7.32 0.73 -9.49
N ALA A 108 6.01 0.63 -9.64
CA ALA A 108 5.35 -0.63 -10.03
C ALA A 108 5.82 -1.11 -11.41
N ARG A 109 5.94 -0.19 -12.37
CA ARG A 109 6.47 -0.51 -13.71
C ARG A 109 7.93 -0.94 -13.65
N SER A 110 8.77 -0.22 -12.91
CA SER A 110 10.20 -0.53 -12.79
C SER A 110 10.43 -1.88 -12.11
N ALA A 111 9.62 -2.22 -11.11
CA ALA A 111 9.67 -3.50 -10.42
C ALA A 111 8.97 -4.63 -11.17
N LYS A 112 8.34 -4.34 -12.31
CA LYS A 112 7.60 -5.31 -13.14
C LYS A 112 6.53 -6.07 -12.33
N ILE A 113 5.79 -5.33 -11.50
CA ILE A 113 4.71 -5.90 -10.68
C ILE A 113 3.61 -6.47 -11.60
N THR A 114 3.23 -7.73 -11.36
CA THR A 114 2.23 -8.44 -12.16
C THR A 114 1.01 -8.88 -11.36
N GLY A 115 1.03 -8.76 -10.04
CA GLY A 115 -0.06 -9.14 -9.16
C GLY A 115 0.07 -8.47 -7.80
N THR A 116 -0.93 -8.66 -6.94
CA THR A 116 -0.92 -8.17 -5.56
C THR A 116 -1.43 -9.24 -4.61
N PRO A 117 -0.89 -9.31 -3.38
CA PRO A 117 0.25 -8.55 -2.88
C PRO A 117 1.59 -9.03 -3.47
N GLU A 118 2.53 -8.13 -3.63
CA GLU A 118 3.92 -8.43 -3.96
C GLU A 118 4.84 -7.63 -3.05
N ILE A 119 6.02 -8.19 -2.75
CA ILE A 119 7.06 -7.52 -1.95
C ILE A 119 8.28 -7.32 -2.84
N VAL A 120 8.87 -6.12 -2.77
CA VAL A 120 10.10 -5.79 -3.47
C VAL A 120 11.17 -5.48 -2.41
N ILE A 121 12.30 -6.18 -2.47
CA ILE A 121 13.41 -6.02 -1.55
C ILE A 121 14.53 -5.26 -2.25
N ASN A 122 14.84 -4.09 -1.72
CA ASN A 122 15.97 -3.24 -2.15
C ASN A 122 16.01 -2.97 -3.67
N GLY A 123 14.85 -2.95 -4.32
CA GLY A 123 14.73 -2.76 -5.77
C GLY A 123 15.24 -3.92 -6.63
N LYS A 124 15.71 -5.01 -6.02
CA LYS A 124 16.35 -6.14 -6.71
C LYS A 124 15.47 -7.38 -6.80
N TYR A 125 14.75 -7.71 -5.74
CA TYR A 125 14.01 -8.96 -5.62
C TYR A 125 12.52 -8.68 -5.54
N ARG A 126 11.76 -9.42 -6.33
CA ARG A 126 10.29 -9.37 -6.31
C ARG A 126 9.75 -10.71 -5.82
N ILE A 127 8.97 -10.67 -4.75
CA ILE A 127 8.33 -11.84 -4.15
C ILE A 127 6.85 -11.79 -4.46
N SER A 128 6.34 -12.81 -5.15
CA SER A 128 4.91 -12.97 -5.40
C SER A 128 4.35 -14.12 -4.57
N THR A 129 3.06 -14.03 -4.24
CA THR A 129 2.35 -15.13 -3.53
C THR A 129 2.43 -16.43 -4.33
N ARG A 130 2.29 -16.33 -5.66
CA ARG A 130 2.33 -17.48 -6.56
C ARG A 130 3.64 -18.27 -6.46
N LYS A 131 4.78 -17.57 -6.48
CA LYS A 131 6.10 -18.20 -6.41
C LYS A 131 6.45 -18.66 -4.99
N ALA A 132 6.01 -17.93 -3.99
CA ALA A 132 6.25 -18.28 -2.59
C ALA A 132 5.36 -19.42 -2.10
N GLY A 133 4.24 -19.65 -2.77
CA GLY A 133 3.25 -20.66 -2.40
C GLY A 133 2.14 -20.13 -1.51
N ASN A 134 2.44 -19.27 -0.55
CA ASN A 134 1.47 -18.60 0.31
C ASN A 134 2.02 -17.29 0.88
N GLN A 135 1.17 -16.52 1.52
CA GLN A 135 1.51 -15.20 2.07
C GLN A 135 2.52 -15.30 3.22
N SER A 136 2.41 -16.29 4.07
CA SER A 136 3.36 -16.51 5.17
C SER A 136 4.77 -16.77 4.66
N ASN A 137 4.89 -17.57 3.60
CA ASN A 137 6.19 -17.83 2.95
C ASN A 137 6.78 -16.57 2.30
N MET A 138 5.96 -15.66 1.80
CA MET A 138 6.45 -14.39 1.26
C MET A 138 7.26 -13.63 2.31
N LEU A 139 6.78 -13.59 3.55
CA LEU A 139 7.45 -12.90 4.64
C LEU A 139 8.75 -13.60 5.07
N LYS A 140 8.77 -14.94 5.04
CA LYS A 140 9.99 -15.71 5.30
C LYS A 140 11.06 -15.48 4.24
N ILE A 141 10.67 -15.42 2.98
CA ILE A 141 11.56 -15.12 1.86
C ILE A 141 12.07 -13.67 1.98
N ALA A 142 11.19 -12.74 2.36
CA ALA A 142 11.57 -11.34 2.59
C ALA A 142 12.64 -11.23 3.69
N ASP A 143 12.47 -11.91 4.81
CA ASP A 143 13.46 -11.95 5.89
C ASP A 143 14.82 -12.46 5.40
N TYR A 144 14.82 -13.54 4.64
CA TYR A 144 16.04 -14.10 4.06
C TYR A 144 16.74 -13.10 3.14
N LEU A 145 16.00 -12.45 2.25
CA LEU A 145 16.55 -11.50 1.28
C LEU A 145 17.03 -10.21 1.94
N ILE A 146 16.34 -9.74 2.96
CA ILE A 146 16.78 -8.58 3.77
C ILE A 146 18.12 -8.89 4.41
N GLU A 147 18.26 -10.05 5.04
CA GLU A 147 19.52 -10.46 5.67
C GLU A 147 20.65 -10.62 4.64
N LYS A 148 20.34 -11.18 3.48
CA LYS A 148 21.30 -11.30 2.37
C LYS A 148 21.81 -9.93 1.91
N GLU A 149 20.92 -8.95 1.77
CA GLU A 149 21.29 -7.58 1.38
C GLU A 149 22.10 -6.88 2.48
N ARG A 150 21.81 -7.12 3.75
CA ARG A 150 22.56 -6.58 4.87
C ARG A 150 23.99 -7.11 4.87
N ARG A 151 24.19 -8.39 4.63
CA ARG A 151 25.54 -9.00 4.51
C ARG A 151 26.33 -8.43 3.34
N SER A 152 25.68 -8.24 2.20
CA SER A 152 26.31 -7.64 1.02
C SER A 152 26.70 -6.19 1.24
N ALA A 153 25.90 -5.41 1.98
CA ALA A 153 26.21 -4.02 2.30
C ALA A 153 27.32 -3.90 3.34
N GLY A 154 27.52 -4.91 4.21
CA GLY A 154 28.58 -4.95 5.22
C GLY A 154 29.91 -5.46 4.72
N SER A 155 29.98 -5.90 3.48
CA SER A 155 31.22 -6.34 2.82
C SER A 155 31.77 -5.26 1.84
#